data_31b7bb701da955bb5189c7acf2e5f458
#
_entry.id   31b7bb701da955bb5189c7acf2e5f458
#
_cell.length_a   1.000
_cell.length_b   1.000
_cell.length_c   1.000
_cell.angle_alpha   90.00
_cell.angle_beta   90.00
_cell.angle_gamma   90.00
#
_symmetry.space_group_name_H-M   'P 1'
#
loop_
_entity.id
_entity.type
_entity.pdbx_description
1 polymer ?
#
loop_
_entity_poly.entity_id
_entity_poly.type
_entity_poly.pdbx_seq_one_letter_code
_entity_poly.pdbx_strand_id
1 'polypeptide(L)'
;MGARSYFGQRLVAVPGLLLILSLPSLVWGASLDLKVFPSQVEIGAFFRGQRVTVTDLIPQGAEAVMEVVGQASDEHLMRKGRRGGLWLNVGEIDIHGAPSLYMAMSTDPKLLEAAAAAEPWGYPALKTQVTMSGQVQDPERDEFFEQFLKMKESEGLYTIFQEPIKKSPVAGGLVPVKGEFQLPTNVRPGSYEVCLSVIQEGRITAKNCGELQVTMVGFPAMIATLAYQHGAIYGILAVVIAIVTGFAIGFIFKGGGGH
;
A
#
# COMPACT_ATOMS: atom_id res chain seq x y z
N MET A 1 -40.71 -96.53 13.35
CA MET A 1 -40.92 -95.91 13.95
C MET A 1 -40.06 -94.68 13.78
N GLY A 2 -40.34 -93.81 12.96
CA GLY A 2 -39.51 -92.73 12.47
C GLY A 2 -39.97 -91.37 12.96
N ALA A 3 -39.12 -90.65 13.61
CA ALA A 3 -39.32 -89.23 13.94
C ALA A 3 -38.71 -88.40 12.88
N ARG A 4 -39.48 -87.59 12.17
CA ARG A 4 -39.04 -86.56 11.26
C ARG A 4 -38.89 -85.27 12.04
N SER A 5 -37.68 -84.75 12.14
CA SER A 5 -37.37 -83.38 12.64
C SER A 5 -37.51 -82.36 11.52
N TYR A 6 -38.33 -81.34 11.74
CA TYR A 6 -38.45 -80.19 10.89
C TYR A 6 -37.38 -79.11 11.25
N PHE A 7 -36.52 -78.84 10.34
CA PHE A 7 -35.50 -77.78 10.48
C PHE A 7 -36.13 -76.43 10.02
N GLY A 8 -36.43 -75.57 10.97
CA GLY A 8 -36.97 -74.26 10.69
C GLY A 8 -35.83 -73.31 10.32
N GLN A 9 -35.83 -72.86 9.06
CA GLN A 9 -34.92 -71.74 8.58
C GLN A 9 -35.41 -70.41 9.14
N ARG A 10 -34.63 -69.84 10.03
CA ARG A 10 -34.79 -68.39 10.42
C ARG A 10 -34.15 -67.49 9.39
N LEU A 11 -34.98 -66.73 8.66
CA LEU A 11 -34.53 -65.60 7.83
C LEU A 11 -33.96 -64.49 8.74
N VAL A 12 -32.66 -64.27 8.68
CA VAL A 12 -32.01 -63.11 9.31
C VAL A 12 -32.13 -61.96 8.34
N ALA A 13 -32.99 -61.00 8.68
CA ALA A 13 -33.06 -59.73 7.96
C ALA A 13 -31.80 -58.87 8.31
N VAL A 14 -30.92 -58.60 7.33
CA VAL A 14 -29.80 -57.69 7.45
C VAL A 14 -30.31 -56.27 7.17
N PRO A 15 -30.25 -55.31 8.13
CA PRO A 15 -30.61 -53.95 7.85
C PRO A 15 -29.50 -53.34 6.95
N GLY A 16 -29.87 -52.96 5.74
CA GLY A 16 -29.00 -52.22 4.82
C GLY A 16 -28.63 -50.87 5.41
N LEU A 17 -27.36 -50.71 5.80
CA LEU A 17 -26.78 -49.46 6.23
C LEU A 17 -26.58 -48.56 4.97
N LEU A 18 -27.48 -47.60 4.78
CA LEU A 18 -27.39 -46.58 3.73
C LEU A 18 -26.25 -45.61 4.10
N LEU A 19 -25.06 -45.86 3.57
CA LEU A 19 -23.90 -44.99 3.73
C LEU A 19 -24.13 -43.76 2.84
N ILE A 20 -24.63 -42.66 3.41
CA ILE A 20 -24.74 -41.38 2.76
C ILE A 20 -23.30 -40.83 2.63
N LEU A 21 -22.69 -40.99 1.46
CA LEU A 21 -21.43 -40.30 1.08
C LEU A 21 -21.74 -38.82 0.95
N SER A 22 -21.48 -38.05 2.00
CA SER A 22 -21.39 -36.61 1.91
C SER A 22 -20.13 -36.25 1.11
N LEU A 23 -20.30 -36.00 -0.19
CA LEU A 23 -19.26 -35.40 -1.03
C LEU A 23 -18.98 -34.02 -0.46
N PRO A 24 -17.71 -33.69 -0.08
CA PRO A 24 -17.36 -32.33 0.23
C PRO A 24 -17.54 -31.53 -1.06
N SER A 25 -18.41 -30.53 -1.05
CA SER A 25 -18.48 -29.53 -2.08
C SER A 25 -17.11 -28.86 -2.13
N LEU A 26 -16.31 -29.16 -3.17
CA LEU A 26 -15.14 -28.37 -3.51
C LEU A 26 -15.66 -26.97 -3.83
N VAL A 27 -15.55 -26.08 -2.85
CA VAL A 27 -15.60 -24.64 -3.08
C VAL A 27 -14.36 -24.34 -3.92
N TRP A 28 -14.54 -24.23 -5.21
CA TRP A 28 -13.55 -23.59 -6.07
C TRP A 28 -13.45 -22.14 -5.60
N GLY A 29 -12.45 -21.89 -4.75
CA GLY A 29 -11.99 -20.53 -4.53
C GLY A 29 -11.61 -19.99 -5.89
N ALA A 30 -12.38 -19.03 -6.41
CA ALA A 30 -11.97 -18.27 -7.57
C ALA A 30 -10.60 -17.69 -7.21
N SER A 31 -9.55 -18.14 -7.88
CA SER A 31 -8.25 -17.50 -7.77
C SER A 31 -8.43 -16.13 -8.40
N LEU A 32 -8.60 -15.14 -7.56
CA LEU A 32 -8.62 -13.74 -7.94
C LEU A 32 -7.24 -13.47 -8.54
N ASP A 33 -7.19 -13.00 -9.77
CA ASP A 33 -5.94 -12.78 -10.53
C ASP A 33 -5.66 -11.29 -10.58
N LEU A 34 -5.21 -10.75 -9.43
CA LEU A 34 -4.85 -9.33 -9.32
C LEU A 34 -3.73 -8.99 -10.32
N LYS A 35 -4.03 -8.12 -11.25
CA LYS A 35 -3.05 -7.62 -12.23
C LYS A 35 -2.73 -6.17 -11.96
N VAL A 36 -1.44 -5.91 -11.76
CA VAL A 36 -0.89 -4.56 -11.60
C VAL A 36 -0.11 -4.19 -12.85
N PHE A 37 -0.47 -3.09 -13.50
CA PHE A 37 0.20 -2.64 -14.72
C PHE A 37 0.50 -1.13 -14.69
N PRO A 38 1.76 -0.73 -14.91
CA PRO A 38 2.95 -1.59 -14.92
C PRO A 38 3.25 -2.18 -13.55
N SER A 39 3.87 -3.37 -13.47
CA SER A 39 4.35 -3.96 -12.23
C SER A 39 5.72 -3.41 -11.80
N GLN A 40 6.39 -2.71 -12.71
CA GLN A 40 7.66 -2.03 -12.44
C GLN A 40 7.60 -0.58 -12.93
N VAL A 41 8.03 0.35 -12.08
CA VAL A 41 8.09 1.78 -12.35
C VAL A 41 9.53 2.25 -12.19
N GLU A 42 10.04 2.99 -13.17
CA GLU A 42 11.39 3.50 -13.19
C GLU A 42 11.42 5.01 -12.88
N ILE A 43 12.19 5.40 -11.86
CA ILE A 43 12.40 6.78 -11.48
C ILE A 43 13.73 7.29 -12.08
N GLY A 44 13.62 8.06 -13.15
CA GLY A 44 14.75 8.75 -13.75
C GLY A 44 14.77 10.24 -13.36
N ALA A 45 15.75 10.99 -13.90
CA ALA A 45 15.93 12.44 -13.63
C ALA A 45 14.71 13.30 -14.01
N PHE A 46 13.87 12.84 -14.92
CA PHE A 46 12.69 13.57 -15.42
C PHE A 46 11.38 12.85 -15.06
N PHE A 47 11.39 12.04 -14.03
CA PHE A 47 10.18 11.35 -13.57
C PHE A 47 9.13 12.38 -13.11
N ARG A 48 7.91 12.24 -13.62
CA ARG A 48 6.77 13.14 -13.33
C ARG A 48 5.58 12.41 -12.70
N GLY A 49 5.84 11.26 -12.08
CA GLY A 49 4.80 10.36 -11.62
C GLY A 49 4.41 9.34 -12.70
N GLN A 50 3.72 8.30 -12.30
CA GLN A 50 3.32 7.19 -13.16
C GLN A 50 1.93 6.72 -12.80
N ARG A 51 1.09 6.52 -13.81
CA ARG A 51 -0.21 5.86 -13.62
C ARG A 51 -0.02 4.36 -13.52
N VAL A 52 -0.60 3.77 -12.49
CA VAL A 52 -0.67 2.32 -12.26
C VAL A 52 -2.11 1.89 -12.30
N THR A 53 -2.41 0.91 -13.14
CA THR A 53 -3.74 0.32 -13.27
C THR A 53 -3.76 -1.01 -12.54
N VAL A 54 -4.77 -1.20 -11.72
CA VAL A 54 -5.03 -2.45 -10.98
C VAL A 54 -6.35 -3.03 -11.48
N THR A 55 -6.33 -4.29 -11.88
CA THR A 55 -7.53 -5.00 -12.37
C THR A 55 -7.67 -6.34 -11.68
N ASP A 56 -8.91 -6.72 -11.39
CA ASP A 56 -9.25 -8.02 -10.83
C ASP A 56 -10.71 -8.37 -11.16
N LEU A 57 -11.15 -9.54 -10.74
CA LEU A 57 -12.52 -10.03 -10.85
C LEU A 57 -13.11 -10.18 -9.45
N ILE A 58 -14.28 -9.61 -9.20
CA ILE A 58 -15.00 -9.78 -7.93
C ILE A 58 -16.35 -10.46 -8.16
N PRO A 59 -16.91 -11.17 -7.19
CA PRO A 59 -18.25 -11.74 -7.29
C PRO A 59 -19.31 -10.67 -7.52
N GLN A 60 -20.38 -11.03 -8.25
CA GLN A 60 -21.51 -10.12 -8.42
C GLN A 60 -22.14 -9.76 -7.07
N GLY A 61 -22.42 -8.46 -6.88
CA GLY A 61 -22.97 -7.93 -5.62
C GLY A 61 -21.93 -7.68 -4.53
N ALA A 62 -20.65 -8.02 -4.76
CA ALA A 62 -19.58 -7.67 -3.84
C ALA A 62 -19.11 -6.22 -4.01
N GLU A 63 -18.61 -5.65 -2.92
CA GLU A 63 -17.86 -4.40 -2.90
C GLU A 63 -16.37 -4.71 -2.82
N ALA A 64 -15.53 -3.74 -3.16
CA ALA A 64 -14.09 -3.90 -3.13
C ALA A 64 -13.39 -2.63 -2.63
N VAL A 65 -12.27 -2.85 -1.93
CA VAL A 65 -11.30 -1.81 -1.58
C VAL A 65 -9.95 -2.20 -2.20
N MET A 66 -9.34 -1.26 -2.91
CA MET A 66 -7.97 -1.37 -3.43
C MET A 66 -7.06 -0.43 -2.64
N GLU A 67 -5.90 -0.94 -2.23
CA GLU A 67 -4.89 -0.18 -1.52
C GLU A 67 -3.52 -0.36 -2.16
N VAL A 68 -2.73 0.71 -2.18
CA VAL A 68 -1.29 0.68 -2.48
C VAL A 68 -0.56 1.16 -1.24
N VAL A 69 0.24 0.28 -0.67
CA VAL A 69 0.92 0.51 0.61
C VAL A 69 2.42 0.36 0.42
N GLY A 70 3.17 1.40 0.76
CA GLY A 70 4.63 1.39 0.77
C GLY A 70 5.20 0.78 2.05
N GLN A 71 6.50 0.54 2.04
CA GLN A 71 7.20 0.06 3.24
C GLN A 71 7.00 1.03 4.40
N ALA A 72 6.82 0.48 5.60
CA ALA A 72 6.76 1.26 6.82
C ALA A 72 8.10 1.95 7.09
N SER A 73 8.05 3.21 7.51
CA SER A 73 9.19 4.03 7.87
C SER A 73 8.90 4.82 9.14
N ASP A 74 9.98 5.22 9.81
CA ASP A 74 9.89 6.13 10.93
C ASP A 74 10.06 7.56 10.44
N GLU A 75 9.21 8.44 10.91
CA GLU A 75 9.22 9.86 10.54
C GLU A 75 9.50 10.71 11.80
N HIS A 76 10.50 11.57 11.71
CA HIS A 76 10.88 12.50 12.78
C HIS A 76 10.34 13.89 12.49
N LEU A 77 9.41 14.35 13.30
CA LEU A 77 8.75 15.63 13.14
C LEU A 77 9.14 16.62 14.22
N MET A 78 9.42 17.87 13.84
CA MET A 78 9.70 18.95 14.75
C MET A 78 8.44 19.78 15.01
N ARG A 79 7.97 19.78 16.26
CA ARG A 79 6.88 20.66 16.69
C ARG A 79 7.37 22.10 16.75
N LYS A 80 6.74 22.98 15.99
CA LYS A 80 6.99 24.42 16.06
C LYS A 80 6.07 25.09 17.07
N GLY A 81 6.61 25.96 17.90
CA GLY A 81 5.86 26.75 18.87
C GLY A 81 6.37 28.18 18.94
N ARG A 82 5.50 29.10 19.39
CA ARG A 82 5.86 30.52 19.55
C ARG A 82 6.43 30.77 20.94
N ARG A 83 7.71 31.17 21.01
CA ARG A 83 8.37 31.59 22.24
C ARG A 83 9.06 32.94 22.04
N GLY A 84 8.76 33.91 22.90
CA GLY A 84 9.34 35.25 22.79
C GLY A 84 9.05 35.98 21.46
N GLY A 85 7.92 35.67 20.80
CA GLY A 85 7.57 36.25 19.50
C GLY A 85 8.16 35.53 18.28
N LEU A 86 9.04 34.53 18.48
CA LEU A 86 9.67 33.75 17.42
C LEU A 86 9.08 32.33 17.33
N TRP A 87 9.05 31.80 16.11
CA TRP A 87 8.70 30.40 15.87
C TRP A 87 9.96 29.56 16.06
N LEU A 88 9.98 28.74 17.09
CA LEU A 88 11.09 27.86 17.45
C LEU A 88 10.62 26.40 17.47
N ASN A 89 11.56 25.46 17.31
CA ASN A 89 11.29 24.05 17.58
C ASN A 89 11.14 23.89 19.11
N VAL A 90 9.97 23.43 19.55
CA VAL A 90 9.61 23.31 20.96
C VAL A 90 9.43 21.87 21.42
N GLY A 91 9.53 20.92 20.49
CA GLY A 91 9.42 19.48 20.77
C GLY A 91 9.71 18.64 19.54
N GLU A 92 9.92 17.36 19.78
CA GLU A 92 10.14 16.33 18.77
C GLU A 92 9.06 15.26 18.92
N ILE A 93 8.57 14.79 17.79
CA ILE A 93 7.54 13.77 17.69
C ILE A 93 8.01 12.73 16.69
N ASP A 94 8.13 11.50 17.15
CA ASP A 94 8.47 10.36 16.31
C ASP A 94 7.20 9.59 15.96
N ILE A 95 7.02 9.32 14.69
CA ILE A 95 5.91 8.52 14.16
C ILE A 95 6.50 7.24 13.60
N HIS A 96 6.17 6.12 14.22
CA HIS A 96 6.68 4.80 13.85
C HIS A 96 5.66 4.00 13.08
N GLY A 97 6.15 3.24 12.10
CA GLY A 97 5.33 2.33 11.33
C GLY A 97 4.45 3.00 10.26
N ALA A 98 4.68 4.29 9.97
CA ALA A 98 3.96 4.98 8.93
C ALA A 98 4.38 4.47 7.53
N PRO A 99 3.46 4.06 6.65
CA PRO A 99 3.83 3.65 5.30
C PRO A 99 4.42 4.82 4.51
N SER A 100 5.44 4.56 3.70
CA SER A 100 6.08 5.58 2.85
C SER A 100 5.15 6.13 1.76
N LEU A 101 4.13 5.37 1.39
CA LEU A 101 3.04 5.73 0.47
C LEU A 101 1.77 5.02 0.95
N TYR A 102 0.64 5.70 0.93
CA TYR A 102 -0.66 5.12 1.17
C TYR A 102 -1.70 5.68 0.21
N MET A 103 -2.24 4.81 -0.62
CA MET A 103 -3.28 5.19 -1.57
C MET A 103 -4.42 4.19 -1.46
N ALA A 104 -5.65 4.65 -1.35
CA ALA A 104 -6.82 3.79 -1.27
C ALA A 104 -7.96 4.30 -2.15
N MET A 105 -8.70 3.36 -2.73
CA MET A 105 -9.96 3.61 -3.44
C MET A 105 -10.92 2.45 -3.19
N SER A 106 -12.21 2.70 -3.34
CA SER A 106 -13.24 1.70 -3.11
C SER A 106 -14.34 1.78 -4.15
N THR A 107 -15.16 0.75 -4.21
CA THR A 107 -16.40 0.75 -5.00
C THR A 107 -17.50 1.56 -4.33
N ASP A 108 -17.48 1.66 -2.98
CA ASP A 108 -18.34 2.54 -2.18
C ASP A 108 -17.44 3.39 -1.25
N PRO A 109 -17.42 4.73 -1.42
CA PRO A 109 -16.59 5.62 -0.59
C PRO A 109 -16.82 5.48 0.92
N LYS A 110 -18.01 5.08 1.35
CA LYS A 110 -18.34 4.87 2.77
C LYS A 110 -17.47 3.82 3.45
N LEU A 111 -16.93 2.87 2.69
CA LEU A 111 -16.02 1.83 3.22
C LEU A 111 -14.71 2.43 3.75
N LEU A 112 -14.23 3.52 3.14
CA LEU A 112 -12.97 4.18 3.53
C LEU A 112 -13.15 5.19 4.69
N GLU A 113 -14.40 5.56 5.00
CA GLU A 113 -14.75 6.50 6.08
C GLU A 113 -15.15 5.79 7.38
N ALA A 114 -15.45 4.49 7.32
CA ALA A 114 -16.00 3.70 8.41
C ALA A 114 -14.95 3.38 9.49
N ALA A 115 -14.71 4.33 10.41
CA ALA A 115 -13.82 4.14 11.57
C ALA A 115 -14.26 3.02 12.53
N ALA A 116 -15.57 2.68 12.54
CA ALA A 116 -16.18 1.69 13.42
C ALA A 116 -16.31 0.29 12.77
N ALA A 117 -15.78 0.09 11.56
CA ALA A 117 -15.78 -1.22 10.93
C ALA A 117 -14.89 -2.21 11.71
N ALA A 118 -15.24 -3.49 11.68
CA ALA A 118 -14.43 -4.55 12.29
C ALA A 118 -13.02 -4.60 11.68
N GLU A 119 -12.92 -4.23 10.42
CA GLU A 119 -11.66 -4.08 9.68
C GLU A 119 -11.70 -2.71 8.97
N PRO A 120 -11.12 -1.66 9.56
CA PRO A 120 -11.13 -0.34 8.96
C PRO A 120 -10.15 -0.26 7.78
N TRP A 121 -10.49 0.56 6.79
CA TRP A 121 -9.59 0.97 5.70
C TRP A 121 -9.38 2.48 5.74
N GLY A 122 -8.52 2.94 4.86
CA GLY A 122 -8.26 4.37 4.77
C GLY A 122 -7.49 4.91 5.95
N TYR A 123 -7.69 6.18 6.26
CA TYR A 123 -7.01 6.84 7.37
C TYR A 123 -7.36 6.28 8.76
N PRO A 124 -8.57 5.79 9.02
CA PRO A 124 -8.86 5.09 10.26
C PRO A 124 -7.99 3.85 10.50
N ALA A 125 -7.68 3.08 9.45
CA ALA A 125 -6.76 1.96 9.53
C ALA A 125 -5.34 2.40 9.86
N LEU A 126 -4.85 3.45 9.19
CA LEU A 126 -3.51 4.00 9.46
C LEU A 126 -3.37 4.46 10.91
N LYS A 127 -4.41 5.08 11.48
CA LYS A 127 -4.40 5.54 12.87
C LYS A 127 -4.18 4.41 13.87
N THR A 128 -4.62 3.20 13.57
CA THR A 128 -4.42 2.02 14.44
C THR A 128 -3.05 1.38 14.27
N GLN A 129 -2.43 1.55 13.10
CA GLN A 129 -1.13 0.94 12.77
C GLN A 129 0.06 1.81 13.21
N VAL A 130 -0.12 3.12 13.17
CA VAL A 130 0.94 4.09 13.46
C VAL A 130 1.06 4.32 14.96
N THR A 131 2.29 4.30 15.48
CA THR A 131 2.59 4.62 16.88
C THR A 131 3.32 5.95 16.96
N MET A 132 2.90 6.80 17.91
CA MET A 132 3.54 8.09 18.15
C MET A 132 4.28 8.07 19.49
N SER A 133 5.53 8.56 19.50
CA SER A 133 6.35 8.75 20.68
C SER A 133 6.93 10.18 20.74
N GLY A 134 7.57 10.55 21.85
CA GLY A 134 8.12 11.88 22.04
C GLY A 134 7.25 12.78 22.91
N GLN A 135 7.31 14.09 22.70
CA GLN A 135 6.63 15.09 23.55
C GLN A 135 5.18 15.30 23.11
N VAL A 136 4.39 14.24 23.13
CA VAL A 136 2.95 14.25 22.78
C VAL A 136 2.14 13.72 23.96
N GLN A 137 1.18 14.51 24.46
CA GLN A 137 0.21 14.07 25.45
C GLN A 137 -1.00 13.43 24.78
N ASP A 138 -1.65 12.48 25.45
CA ASP A 138 -2.76 11.71 24.88
C ASP A 138 -3.88 12.56 24.21
N PRO A 139 -4.35 13.68 24.75
CA PRO A 139 -5.38 14.46 24.09
C PRO A 139 -4.89 15.16 22.81
N GLU A 140 -3.56 15.36 22.65
CA GLU A 140 -2.98 16.02 21.45
C GLU A 140 -2.65 15.02 20.32
N ARG A 141 -2.64 13.71 20.58
CA ARG A 141 -2.26 12.68 19.57
C ARG A 141 -3.13 12.72 18.33
N ASP A 142 -4.43 12.90 18.49
CA ASP A 142 -5.37 12.95 17.40
C ASP A 142 -5.14 14.16 16.50
N GLU A 143 -4.87 15.32 17.08
CA GLU A 143 -4.53 16.53 16.33
C GLU A 143 -3.21 16.40 15.58
N PHE A 144 -2.18 15.77 16.18
CA PHE A 144 -0.92 15.52 15.50
C PHE A 144 -1.04 14.52 14.38
N PHE A 145 -1.85 13.48 14.55
CA PHE A 145 -2.13 12.54 13.47
C PHE A 145 -2.80 13.23 12.28
N GLU A 146 -3.78 14.09 12.52
CA GLU A 146 -4.43 14.87 11.47
C GLU A 146 -3.44 15.81 10.75
N GLN A 147 -2.53 16.45 11.50
CA GLN A 147 -1.50 17.29 10.91
C GLN A 147 -0.50 16.46 10.08
N PHE A 148 -0.13 15.28 10.55
CA PHE A 148 0.69 14.34 9.81
C PHE A 148 0.02 13.90 8.50
N LEU A 149 -1.27 13.53 8.54
CA LEU A 149 -2.02 13.18 7.35
C LEU A 149 -2.02 14.32 6.34
N LYS A 150 -2.34 15.55 6.76
CA LYS A 150 -2.33 16.74 5.89
C LYS A 150 -0.97 17.00 5.27
N MET A 151 0.10 16.78 5.99
CA MET A 151 1.46 16.87 5.47
C MET A 151 1.68 15.85 4.35
N LYS A 152 1.39 14.56 4.62
CA LYS A 152 1.54 13.48 3.63
C LYS A 152 0.62 13.64 2.41
N GLU A 153 -0.59 14.16 2.61
CA GLU A 153 -1.52 14.52 1.52
C GLU A 153 -0.97 15.66 0.67
N SER A 154 -0.41 16.70 1.30
CA SER A 154 0.20 17.83 0.57
C SER A 154 1.41 17.40 -0.27
N GLU A 155 2.10 16.35 0.14
CA GLU A 155 3.18 15.71 -0.59
C GLU A 155 2.66 14.75 -1.68
N GLY A 156 1.37 14.45 -1.71
CA GLY A 156 0.74 13.48 -2.59
C GLY A 156 1.09 12.02 -2.27
N LEU A 157 1.72 11.77 -1.12
CA LEU A 157 2.10 10.42 -0.67
C LEU A 157 0.93 9.66 -0.09
N TYR A 158 -0.05 10.37 0.53
CA TYR A 158 -1.27 9.78 1.03
C TYR A 158 -2.46 10.33 0.25
N THR A 159 -3.28 9.42 -0.28
CA THR A 159 -4.44 9.81 -1.10
C THR A 159 -5.58 8.84 -0.93
N ILE A 160 -6.73 9.35 -0.52
CA ILE A 160 -8.00 8.63 -0.63
C ILE A 160 -8.71 9.14 -1.90
N PHE A 161 -8.84 8.26 -2.89
CA PHE A 161 -9.49 8.62 -4.15
C PHE A 161 -11.01 8.68 -3.96
N GLN A 162 -11.59 9.81 -4.34
CA GLN A 162 -13.05 10.00 -4.32
C GLN A 162 -13.74 9.31 -5.51
N GLU A 163 -12.99 9.09 -6.60
CA GLU A 163 -13.50 8.34 -7.74
C GLU A 163 -13.58 6.86 -7.40
N PRO A 164 -14.76 6.23 -7.55
CA PRO A 164 -14.92 4.83 -7.22
C PRO A 164 -14.19 3.91 -8.21
N ILE A 165 -13.85 2.72 -7.74
CA ILE A 165 -13.38 1.63 -8.59
C ILE A 165 -14.42 1.39 -9.70
N LYS A 166 -13.95 1.37 -10.96
CA LYS A 166 -14.83 1.15 -12.11
C LYS A 166 -15.22 -0.33 -12.20
N LYS A 167 -16.52 -0.59 -12.17
CA LYS A 167 -17.10 -1.92 -12.38
C LYS A 167 -17.49 -2.06 -13.85
N SER A 168 -17.09 -3.16 -14.49
CA SER A 168 -17.50 -3.52 -15.87
C SER A 168 -18.72 -4.46 -15.84
N PRO A 169 -19.40 -4.69 -16.98
CA PRO A 169 -20.53 -5.62 -17.04
C PRO A 169 -20.18 -7.02 -16.53
N VAL A 170 -21.14 -7.64 -15.86
CA VAL A 170 -21.01 -9.00 -15.30
C VAL A 170 -20.75 -10.02 -16.41
N ALA A 171 -19.75 -10.86 -16.21
CA ALA A 171 -19.42 -11.97 -17.07
C ALA A 171 -19.27 -13.24 -16.24
N GLY A 172 -20.15 -14.24 -16.45
CA GLY A 172 -20.06 -15.52 -15.74
C GLY A 172 -20.21 -15.44 -14.21
N GLY A 173 -20.99 -14.47 -13.68
CA GLY A 173 -21.17 -14.25 -12.25
C GLY A 173 -20.05 -13.46 -11.57
N LEU A 174 -19.04 -13.03 -12.35
CA LEU A 174 -17.95 -12.18 -11.90
C LEU A 174 -18.06 -10.79 -12.54
N VAL A 175 -17.59 -9.78 -11.83
CA VAL A 175 -17.55 -8.38 -12.25
C VAL A 175 -16.09 -7.97 -12.36
N PRO A 176 -15.60 -7.63 -13.58
CA PRO A 176 -14.29 -7.05 -13.72
C PRO A 176 -14.24 -5.66 -13.06
N VAL A 177 -13.24 -5.44 -12.22
CA VAL A 177 -13.00 -4.16 -11.56
C VAL A 177 -11.68 -3.57 -12.00
N LYS A 178 -11.65 -2.23 -12.09
CA LYS A 178 -10.47 -1.48 -12.48
C LYS A 178 -10.30 -0.26 -11.59
N GLY A 179 -9.12 -0.14 -10.97
CA GLY A 179 -8.65 1.04 -10.27
C GLY A 179 -7.45 1.67 -10.97
N GLU A 180 -7.32 2.99 -10.91
CA GLU A 180 -6.17 3.72 -11.45
C GLU A 180 -5.57 4.61 -10.38
N PHE A 181 -4.33 4.34 -10.01
CA PHE A 181 -3.55 5.11 -9.05
C PHE A 181 -2.54 5.98 -9.78
N GLN A 182 -2.40 7.23 -9.37
CA GLN A 182 -1.37 8.13 -9.87
C GLN A 182 -0.26 8.24 -8.83
N LEU A 183 0.88 7.55 -9.08
CA LEU A 183 2.05 7.69 -8.23
C LEU A 183 2.60 9.12 -8.30
N PRO A 184 2.96 9.73 -7.16
CA PRO A 184 3.51 11.08 -7.12
C PRO A 184 4.97 11.11 -7.60
N THR A 185 5.46 12.32 -7.87
CA THR A 185 6.84 12.55 -8.35
C THR A 185 7.91 12.24 -7.32
N ASN A 186 7.56 12.30 -6.04
CA ASN A 186 8.43 12.07 -4.88
C ASN A 186 8.31 10.67 -4.29
N VAL A 187 7.67 9.72 -5.02
CA VAL A 187 7.63 8.33 -4.60
C VAL A 187 9.06 7.79 -4.44
N ARG A 188 9.31 7.07 -3.35
CA ARG A 188 10.63 6.51 -3.05
C ARG A 188 10.86 5.20 -3.80
N PRO A 189 12.11 4.86 -4.18
CA PRO A 189 12.42 3.51 -4.66
C PRO A 189 12.14 2.48 -3.58
N GLY A 190 11.57 1.34 -3.96
CA GLY A 190 11.21 0.26 -3.05
C GLY A 190 10.11 -0.63 -3.61
N SER A 191 9.68 -1.59 -2.80
CA SER A 191 8.54 -2.46 -3.08
C SER A 191 7.28 -1.92 -2.44
N TYR A 192 6.19 -1.94 -3.17
CA TYR A 192 4.87 -1.49 -2.76
C TYR A 192 3.90 -2.66 -2.86
N GLU A 193 3.15 -2.89 -1.81
CA GLU A 193 2.09 -3.89 -1.81
C GLU A 193 0.82 -3.28 -2.39
N VAL A 194 0.23 -3.95 -3.38
CA VAL A 194 -1.04 -3.56 -4.00
C VAL A 194 -2.06 -4.63 -3.68
N CYS A 195 -3.04 -4.31 -2.85
CA CYS A 195 -4.05 -5.27 -2.40
C CYS A 195 -5.44 -4.89 -2.89
N LEU A 196 -6.23 -5.89 -3.22
CA LEU A 196 -7.66 -5.80 -3.39
C LEU A 196 -8.35 -6.67 -2.34
N SER A 197 -9.19 -6.05 -1.51
CA SER A 197 -10.04 -6.70 -0.55
C SER A 197 -11.48 -6.76 -1.08
N VAL A 198 -12.06 -7.95 -1.13
CA VAL A 198 -13.45 -8.19 -1.55
C VAL A 198 -14.34 -8.27 -0.33
N ILE A 199 -15.41 -7.50 -0.34
CA ILE A 199 -16.34 -7.36 0.79
C ILE A 199 -17.73 -7.85 0.39
N GLN A 200 -18.28 -8.78 1.14
CA GLN A 200 -19.66 -9.24 1.02
C GLN A 200 -20.32 -9.22 2.41
N GLU A 201 -21.53 -8.70 2.49
CA GLU A 201 -22.29 -8.63 3.75
C GLU A 201 -21.50 -7.95 4.89
N GLY A 202 -20.65 -6.95 4.56
CA GLY A 202 -19.84 -6.22 5.53
C GLY A 202 -18.62 -6.98 6.08
N ARG A 203 -18.22 -8.09 5.45
CA ARG A 203 -17.05 -8.90 5.84
C ARG A 203 -16.11 -9.09 4.65
N ILE A 204 -14.81 -9.14 4.93
CA ILE A 204 -13.81 -9.52 3.92
C ILE A 204 -13.98 -11.01 3.62
N THR A 205 -14.28 -11.33 2.37
CA THR A 205 -14.41 -12.70 1.88
C THR A 205 -13.17 -13.17 1.14
N ALA A 206 -12.40 -12.25 0.57
CA ALA A 206 -11.14 -12.56 -0.10
C ALA A 206 -10.23 -11.32 -0.09
N LYS A 207 -8.92 -11.55 -0.04
CA LYS A 207 -7.90 -10.52 -0.20
C LYS A 207 -6.81 -11.05 -1.13
N ASN A 208 -6.52 -10.30 -2.17
CA ASN A 208 -5.43 -10.56 -3.12
C ASN A 208 -4.44 -9.43 -3.09
N CYS A 209 -3.15 -9.77 -3.06
CA CYS A 209 -2.10 -8.79 -3.10
C CYS A 209 -1.11 -9.11 -4.22
N GLY A 210 -0.63 -8.07 -4.87
CA GLY A 210 0.44 -8.08 -5.85
C GLY A 210 1.52 -7.08 -5.45
N GLU A 211 2.63 -7.13 -6.14
CA GLU A 211 3.78 -6.28 -5.87
C GLU A 211 3.99 -5.27 -7.00
N LEU A 212 4.26 -4.03 -6.63
CA LEU A 212 4.67 -2.96 -7.53
C LEU A 212 6.10 -2.56 -7.15
N GLN A 213 7.05 -2.77 -8.06
CA GLN A 213 8.44 -2.40 -7.86
C GLN A 213 8.71 -1.00 -8.40
N VAL A 214 9.30 -0.15 -7.57
CA VAL A 214 9.75 1.19 -7.96
C VAL A 214 11.27 1.25 -7.86
N THR A 215 11.94 1.44 -8.99
CA THR A 215 13.40 1.41 -9.08
C THR A 215 13.96 2.74 -9.58
N MET A 216 15.11 3.14 -9.05
CA MET A 216 15.82 4.31 -9.53
C MET A 216 16.71 3.92 -10.70
N VAL A 217 16.65 4.67 -11.81
CA VAL A 217 17.43 4.41 -13.03
C VAL A 217 18.16 5.63 -13.54
N GLY A 218 19.15 5.42 -14.43
CA GLY A 218 19.89 6.46 -15.10
C GLY A 218 20.80 7.29 -14.18
N PHE A 219 20.88 8.59 -14.44
CA PHE A 219 21.78 9.48 -13.71
C PHE A 219 21.54 9.52 -12.19
N PRO A 220 20.32 9.60 -11.68
CA PRO A 220 20.08 9.53 -10.23
C PRO A 220 20.58 8.22 -9.59
N ALA A 221 20.36 7.07 -10.25
CA ALA A 221 20.86 5.80 -9.77
C ALA A 221 22.38 5.73 -9.74
N MET A 222 23.04 6.27 -10.76
CA MET A 222 24.49 6.36 -10.83
C MET A 222 25.06 7.20 -9.66
N ILE A 223 24.49 8.37 -9.41
CA ILE A 223 24.91 9.22 -8.29
C ILE A 223 24.68 8.54 -6.94
N ALA A 224 23.53 7.92 -6.75
CA ALA A 224 23.23 7.17 -5.53
C ALA A 224 24.23 6.03 -5.31
N THR A 225 24.49 5.22 -6.33
CA THR A 225 25.48 4.12 -6.27
C THR A 225 26.87 4.66 -5.94
N LEU A 226 27.29 5.74 -6.58
CA LEU A 226 28.59 6.37 -6.34
C LEU A 226 28.70 6.91 -4.89
N ALA A 227 27.66 7.56 -4.39
CA ALA A 227 27.63 8.12 -3.05
C ALA A 227 27.63 7.04 -1.95
N TYR A 228 26.80 5.98 -2.11
CA TYR A 228 26.62 4.97 -1.08
C TYR A 228 27.62 3.82 -1.15
N GLN A 229 28.05 3.41 -2.35
CA GLN A 229 28.98 2.29 -2.54
C GLN A 229 30.41 2.71 -2.69
N HIS A 230 30.66 3.93 -3.22
CA HIS A 230 31.99 4.45 -3.52
C HIS A 230 32.21 5.87 -2.97
N GLY A 231 31.86 6.09 -1.69
CA GLY A 231 31.86 7.42 -1.05
C GLY A 231 33.18 8.19 -1.17
N ALA A 232 34.34 7.49 -1.13
CA ALA A 232 35.64 8.15 -1.32
C ALA A 232 35.79 8.74 -2.74
N ILE A 233 35.38 7.99 -3.76
CA ILE A 233 35.41 8.47 -5.16
C ILE A 233 34.43 9.63 -5.35
N TYR A 234 33.23 9.51 -4.77
CA TYR A 234 32.24 10.58 -4.77
C TYR A 234 32.78 11.86 -4.15
N GLY A 235 33.43 11.78 -2.98
CA GLY A 235 34.03 12.93 -2.29
C GLY A 235 35.13 13.60 -3.12
N ILE A 236 36.05 12.83 -3.70
CA ILE A 236 37.10 13.36 -4.59
C ILE A 236 36.48 14.06 -5.80
N LEU A 237 35.52 13.43 -6.46
CA LEU A 237 34.84 14.01 -7.62
C LEU A 237 34.13 15.31 -7.27
N ALA A 238 33.45 15.38 -6.13
CA ALA A 238 32.78 16.59 -5.65
C ALA A 238 33.76 17.74 -5.44
N VAL A 239 34.93 17.47 -4.83
CA VAL A 239 36.00 18.49 -4.66
C VAL A 239 36.55 18.96 -6.00
N VAL A 240 36.80 18.05 -6.94
CA VAL A 240 37.29 18.43 -8.30
C VAL A 240 36.28 19.31 -9.00
N ILE A 241 35.00 18.94 -8.98
CA ILE A 241 33.90 19.74 -9.57
C ILE A 241 33.84 21.13 -8.93
N ALA A 242 33.93 21.23 -7.61
CA ALA A 242 33.89 22.49 -6.89
C ALA A 242 35.07 23.41 -7.28
N ILE A 243 36.28 22.86 -7.38
CA ILE A 243 37.48 23.59 -7.81
C ILE A 243 37.31 24.09 -9.24
N VAL A 244 36.93 23.21 -10.17
CA VAL A 244 36.74 23.57 -11.59
C VAL A 244 35.65 24.64 -11.73
N THR A 245 34.54 24.49 -11.04
CA THR A 245 33.44 25.47 -11.08
C THR A 245 33.88 26.82 -10.47
N GLY A 246 34.59 26.78 -9.34
CA GLY A 246 35.15 28.00 -8.71
C GLY A 246 36.09 28.74 -9.61
N PHE A 247 37.01 28.05 -10.30
CA PHE A 247 37.89 28.67 -11.30
C PHE A 247 37.11 29.23 -12.49
N ALA A 248 36.14 28.48 -13.02
CA ALA A 248 35.33 28.93 -14.15
C ALA A 248 34.57 30.22 -13.84
N ILE A 249 33.92 30.27 -12.68
CA ILE A 249 33.20 31.46 -12.20
C ILE A 249 34.17 32.60 -11.97
N GLY A 250 35.32 32.38 -11.31
CA GLY A 250 36.33 33.38 -11.08
C GLY A 250 36.89 33.99 -12.38
N PHE A 251 37.05 33.16 -13.41
CA PHE A 251 37.50 33.60 -14.72
C PHE A 251 36.43 34.45 -15.45
N ILE A 252 35.17 34.04 -15.41
CA ILE A 252 34.06 34.78 -16.04
C ILE A 252 33.89 36.16 -15.39
N PHE A 253 33.99 36.25 -14.07
CA PHE A 253 33.77 37.51 -13.33
C PHE A 253 35.03 38.38 -13.20
N LYS A 254 36.22 37.89 -13.54
CA LYS A 254 37.47 38.65 -13.52
C LYS A 254 37.49 39.78 -14.57
N GLY A 255 36.67 39.67 -15.61
CA GLY A 255 36.58 40.69 -16.66
C GLY A 255 35.70 41.92 -16.35
N GLY A 256 35.00 41.97 -15.20
CA GLY A 256 34.07 43.05 -14.85
C GLY A 256 34.56 44.10 -13.85
N GLY A 257 35.80 44.04 -13.38
CA GLY A 257 36.36 44.93 -12.36
C GLY A 257 37.40 45.94 -12.91
N GLY A 258 37.09 46.64 -13.97
CA GLY A 258 37.92 47.70 -14.51
C GLY A 258 37.21 49.06 -14.45
N HIS A 259 37.22 49.71 -13.29
CA HIS A 259 37.12 51.16 -13.12
C HIS A 259 37.88 51.59 -11.89
#